data_de17c6c429a3fd3f9a3e6728e8bfa0be
#
_entry.id   de17c6c429a3fd3f9a3e6728e8bfa0be
#
_cell.length_a   1.000
_cell.length_b   1.000
_cell.length_c   1.000
_cell.angle_alpha   90.00
_cell.angle_beta   90.00
_cell.angle_gamma   90.00
#
_symmetry.space_group_name_H-M   'P 1'
#
loop_
_entity.id
_entity.type
_entity.pdbx_description
1 polymer ?
#
loop_
_entity_poly.entity_id
_entity_poly.type
_entity_poly.pdbx_seq_one_letter_code
_entity_poly.pdbx_strand_id
1 'polypeptide(L)'
;MRLFRTLSVKPIVLLAVGALAFASDAGAQSTQISVVTGGTGGVYYPMGGGLANILTKSLPNMQATAEVTGGSVDNLKAVGAGKADIGFSMVDAGMDALNGAGKFSAKQPVRTLAVIYPNIMHVVTTEGSGITKVEDMKGKRVSTGSPGSATEVMALRVLEAAGLDPDKDVKRERLGASESVSAAKDSKVDAFFWVGGLPTAAITDLAATPNTRMKLIDHSDLVEKMNAKYGKLYSATIIGKGVYPGATADNKASSVWNVLVVNESMPEKLAYDITKTIFEKRDDLIAVHKEAANIKLESQSLANAGIPFHAGALKYFAEKGIKVE
;
A
#
# COMPACT_ATOMS: atom_id res chain seq x y z
N MET A 1 91.61 36.75 -43.70
CA MET A 1 90.24 36.35 -43.98
C MET A 1 89.75 35.41 -42.87
N ARG A 2 89.13 35.91 -41.82
CA ARG A 2 88.64 35.10 -40.67
C ARG A 2 87.16 35.31 -40.53
N LEU A 3 86.40 34.21 -40.69
CA LEU A 3 84.98 34.16 -40.44
C LEU A 3 84.70 34.16 -38.93
N PHE A 4 83.91 35.10 -38.46
CA PHE A 4 83.30 35.05 -37.14
C PHE A 4 81.93 34.41 -37.23
N ARG A 5 81.77 33.30 -36.56
CA ARG A 5 80.43 32.62 -36.37
C ARG A 5 79.84 33.14 -35.09
N THR A 6 78.72 33.84 -35.21
CA THR A 6 77.92 34.29 -34.05
C THR A 6 76.98 33.18 -33.64
N LEU A 7 77.09 32.73 -32.37
CA LEU A 7 76.17 31.84 -31.73
C LEU A 7 74.93 32.61 -31.23
N SER A 8 73.79 32.26 -31.75
CA SER A 8 72.49 32.75 -31.29
C SER A 8 72.00 31.87 -30.13
N VAL A 9 71.91 32.45 -28.94
CA VAL A 9 71.31 31.82 -27.76
C VAL A 9 69.81 32.15 -27.77
N LYS A 10 68.94 31.13 -27.90
CA LYS A 10 67.51 31.26 -27.78
C LYS A 10 67.09 31.11 -26.30
N PRO A 11 66.25 32.00 -25.75
CA PRO A 11 65.75 31.80 -24.41
C PRO A 11 64.69 30.70 -24.38
N ILE A 12 64.87 29.73 -23.48
CA ILE A 12 63.85 28.71 -23.15
C ILE A 12 62.84 29.37 -22.23
N VAL A 13 61.60 29.56 -22.74
CA VAL A 13 60.49 29.98 -21.93
C VAL A 13 59.90 28.71 -21.26
N LEU A 14 60.10 28.59 -19.94
CA LEU A 14 59.45 27.55 -19.11
C LEU A 14 57.97 27.94 -18.94
N LEU A 15 57.08 27.27 -19.66
CA LEU A 15 55.66 27.30 -19.40
C LEU A 15 55.34 26.45 -18.17
N ALA A 16 55.15 27.07 -17.02
CA ALA A 16 54.54 26.40 -15.85
C ALA A 16 53.06 26.16 -16.11
N VAL A 17 52.67 24.96 -16.53
CA VAL A 17 51.30 24.52 -16.61
C VAL A 17 50.80 24.27 -15.19
N GLY A 18 50.09 25.25 -14.61
CA GLY A 18 49.34 25.11 -13.38
C GLY A 18 48.17 24.13 -13.60
N ALA A 19 48.32 22.90 -13.09
CA ALA A 19 47.22 21.95 -13.01
C ALA A 19 46.19 22.50 -11.98
N LEU A 20 45.17 23.22 -12.44
CA LEU A 20 43.97 23.44 -11.65
C LEU A 20 43.26 22.09 -11.50
N ALA A 21 43.46 21.48 -10.33
CA ALA A 21 42.60 20.37 -9.88
C ALA A 21 41.16 20.91 -9.74
N PHE A 22 40.36 20.71 -10.74
CA PHE A 22 38.90 20.79 -10.57
C PHE A 22 38.51 19.66 -9.60
N ALA A 23 38.41 20.00 -8.32
CA ALA A 23 37.65 19.19 -7.38
C ALA A 23 36.21 19.20 -7.90
N SER A 24 35.86 18.18 -8.68
CA SER A 24 34.46 17.88 -8.98
C SER A 24 33.81 17.61 -7.63
N ASP A 25 33.05 18.58 -7.10
CA ASP A 25 32.03 18.28 -6.14
C ASP A 25 31.14 17.23 -6.82
N ALA A 26 31.42 15.97 -6.54
CA ALA A 26 30.48 14.89 -6.80
C ALA A 26 29.30 15.17 -5.87
N GLY A 27 28.40 16.05 -6.31
CA GLY A 27 27.13 16.28 -5.63
C GLY A 27 26.53 14.92 -5.34
N ALA A 28 26.36 14.60 -4.05
CA ALA A 28 25.82 13.32 -3.63
C ALA A 28 24.50 13.09 -4.37
N GLN A 29 24.50 12.16 -5.31
CA GLN A 29 23.33 11.82 -6.11
C GLN A 29 22.19 11.45 -5.15
N SER A 30 21.06 12.15 -5.25
CA SER A 30 19.91 11.88 -4.37
C SER A 30 19.39 10.47 -4.64
N THR A 31 19.16 9.71 -3.58
CA THR A 31 18.50 8.41 -3.66
C THR A 31 17.01 8.67 -3.92
N GLN A 32 16.54 8.22 -5.09
CA GLN A 32 15.12 8.31 -5.44
C GLN A 32 14.40 7.09 -4.86
N ILE A 33 13.28 7.31 -4.20
CA ILE A 33 12.43 6.25 -3.62
C ILE A 33 11.01 6.42 -4.12
N SER A 34 10.50 5.38 -4.77
CA SER A 34 9.09 5.30 -5.17
C SER A 34 8.28 4.56 -4.11
N VAL A 35 7.10 5.13 -3.78
CA VAL A 35 6.13 4.56 -2.84
C VAL A 35 4.83 4.28 -3.61
N VAL A 36 4.60 3.03 -3.98
CA VAL A 36 3.41 2.62 -4.73
C VAL A 36 2.24 2.36 -3.78
N THR A 37 1.08 2.90 -4.12
CA THR A 37 -0.06 3.06 -3.21
C THR A 37 -1.34 2.37 -3.72
N GLY A 38 -2.32 3.12 -4.18
CA GLY A 38 -3.61 2.69 -4.69
C GLY A 38 -4.36 3.90 -5.24
N GLY A 39 -5.64 3.75 -5.53
CA GLY A 39 -6.49 4.84 -6.00
C GLY A 39 -6.64 5.97 -4.97
N THR A 40 -6.83 7.19 -5.46
CA THR A 40 -6.86 8.42 -4.64
C THR A 40 -8.03 8.49 -3.66
N GLY A 41 -9.12 7.73 -3.87
CA GLY A 41 -10.27 7.66 -2.96
C GLY A 41 -10.06 6.79 -1.72
N GLY A 42 -8.93 6.07 -1.61
CA GLY A 42 -8.57 5.20 -0.50
C GLY A 42 -7.57 5.83 0.47
N VAL A 43 -7.10 5.03 1.43
CA VAL A 43 -6.17 5.45 2.49
C VAL A 43 -4.70 5.35 2.06
N TYR A 44 -4.34 4.43 1.17
CA TYR A 44 -2.95 4.22 0.76
C TYR A 44 -2.32 5.47 0.15
N TYR A 45 -3.05 6.18 -0.73
CA TYR A 45 -2.49 7.33 -1.43
C TYR A 45 -2.11 8.49 -0.50
N PRO A 46 -3.00 9.02 0.37
CA PRO A 46 -2.61 10.06 1.32
C PRO A 46 -1.50 9.60 2.28
N MET A 47 -1.56 8.36 2.80
CA MET A 47 -0.51 7.85 3.68
C MET A 47 0.83 7.68 2.95
N GLY A 48 0.81 7.24 1.69
CA GLY A 48 2.01 7.15 0.86
C GLY A 48 2.64 8.52 0.60
N GLY A 49 1.82 9.54 0.36
CA GLY A 49 2.27 10.92 0.26
C GLY A 49 2.92 11.41 1.55
N GLY A 50 2.29 11.12 2.70
CA GLY A 50 2.86 11.40 4.02
C GLY A 50 4.19 10.67 4.25
N LEU A 51 4.24 9.38 3.93
CA LEU A 51 5.46 8.58 4.03
C LEU A 51 6.58 9.16 3.15
N ALA A 52 6.30 9.44 1.89
CA ALA A 52 7.27 10.04 0.98
C ALA A 52 7.82 11.38 1.52
N ASN A 53 6.94 12.22 2.06
CA ASN A 53 7.34 13.50 2.66
C ASN A 53 8.24 13.33 3.89
N ILE A 54 7.91 12.43 4.83
CA ILE A 54 8.75 12.21 6.01
C ILE A 54 10.10 11.57 5.65
N LEU A 55 10.15 10.66 4.68
CA LEU A 55 11.41 10.07 4.20
C LEU A 55 12.31 11.14 3.57
N THR A 56 11.76 11.98 2.69
CA THR A 56 12.49 13.08 2.05
C THR A 56 13.04 14.07 3.07
N LYS A 57 12.27 14.39 4.12
CA LYS A 57 12.68 15.36 5.14
C LYS A 57 13.65 14.79 6.18
N SER A 58 13.57 13.50 6.47
CA SER A 58 14.30 12.89 7.59
C SER A 58 15.58 12.20 7.18
N LEU A 59 15.69 11.74 5.93
CA LEU A 59 16.85 10.99 5.47
C LEU A 59 17.70 11.84 4.51
N PRO A 60 19.01 11.95 4.77
CA PRO A 60 19.89 12.79 3.96
C PRO A 60 19.96 12.27 2.51
N ASN A 61 19.95 13.20 1.55
CA ASN A 61 20.02 12.92 0.11
C ASN A 61 18.93 11.95 -0.39
N MET A 62 17.77 11.87 0.29
CA MET A 62 16.64 11.07 -0.14
C MET A 62 15.55 11.93 -0.75
N GLN A 63 14.97 11.46 -1.84
CA GLN A 63 13.79 12.06 -2.47
C GLN A 63 12.79 10.94 -2.74
N ALA A 64 11.68 10.97 -2.02
CA ALA A 64 10.62 9.97 -2.15
C ALA A 64 9.37 10.57 -2.79
N THR A 65 8.67 9.76 -3.60
CA THR A 65 7.43 10.13 -4.29
C THR A 65 6.38 9.04 -4.12
N ALA A 66 5.10 9.44 -3.98
CA ALA A 66 3.99 8.52 -3.95
C ALA A 66 3.37 8.36 -5.34
N GLU A 67 3.09 7.11 -5.73
CA GLU A 67 2.54 6.77 -7.03
C GLU A 67 1.18 6.07 -6.89
N VAL A 68 0.23 6.44 -7.76
CA VAL A 68 -1.09 5.80 -7.86
C VAL A 68 -0.96 4.48 -8.62
N THR A 69 -1.61 3.43 -8.11
CA THR A 69 -1.66 2.10 -8.75
C THR A 69 -3.07 1.51 -8.61
N GLY A 70 -3.26 0.29 -9.13
CA GLY A 70 -4.46 -0.50 -8.86
C GLY A 70 -4.58 -0.96 -7.39
N GLY A 71 -3.46 -1.04 -6.66
CA GLY A 71 -3.39 -1.45 -5.26
C GLY A 71 -2.43 -2.63 -5.02
N SER A 72 -2.68 -3.42 -3.99
CA SER A 72 -1.73 -4.39 -3.42
C SER A 72 -1.10 -5.36 -4.43
N VAL A 73 -1.88 -5.91 -5.36
CA VAL A 73 -1.35 -6.89 -6.35
C VAL A 73 -0.37 -6.22 -7.30
N ASP A 74 -0.71 -5.02 -7.79
CA ASP A 74 0.17 -4.24 -8.67
C ASP A 74 1.43 -3.79 -7.91
N ASN A 75 1.27 -3.36 -6.66
CA ASN A 75 2.38 -2.95 -5.79
C ASN A 75 3.36 -4.08 -5.55
N LEU A 76 2.85 -5.26 -5.17
CA LEU A 76 3.68 -6.46 -4.95
C LEU A 76 4.45 -6.89 -6.20
N LYS A 77 3.81 -6.80 -7.38
CA LYS A 77 4.48 -7.06 -8.66
C LYS A 77 5.55 -6.01 -8.98
N ALA A 78 5.26 -4.73 -8.74
CA ALA A 78 6.21 -3.65 -8.98
C ALA A 78 7.43 -3.74 -8.06
N VAL A 79 7.21 -3.95 -6.75
CA VAL A 79 8.27 -4.13 -5.76
C VAL A 79 9.06 -5.41 -6.03
N GLY A 80 8.38 -6.54 -6.30
CA GLY A 80 9.03 -7.81 -6.62
C GLY A 80 9.92 -7.74 -7.86
N ALA A 81 9.52 -6.95 -8.86
CA ALA A 81 10.29 -6.72 -10.09
C ALA A 81 11.35 -5.62 -9.96
N GLY A 82 11.53 -4.99 -8.79
CA GLY A 82 12.45 -3.86 -8.59
C GLY A 82 12.06 -2.59 -9.34
N LYS A 83 10.77 -2.44 -9.70
CA LYS A 83 10.23 -1.25 -10.38
C LYS A 83 9.68 -0.20 -9.43
N ALA A 84 9.54 -0.56 -8.17
CA ALA A 84 9.17 0.32 -7.07
C ALA A 84 9.94 -0.11 -5.82
N ASP A 85 10.18 0.84 -4.91
CA ASP A 85 11.00 0.60 -3.72
C ASP A 85 10.15 0.16 -2.53
N ILE A 86 9.04 0.86 -2.27
CA ILE A 86 8.13 0.59 -1.16
C ILE A 86 6.72 0.41 -1.71
N GLY A 87 6.00 -0.62 -1.25
CA GLY A 87 4.62 -0.85 -1.63
C GLY A 87 3.71 -1.01 -0.42
N PHE A 88 2.51 -0.44 -0.50
CA PHE A 88 1.41 -0.78 0.41
C PHE A 88 0.78 -2.09 -0.04
N SER A 89 0.53 -3.00 0.89
CA SER A 89 -0.14 -4.26 0.57
C SER A 89 -1.01 -4.76 1.72
N MET A 90 -2.11 -5.42 1.37
CA MET A 90 -2.82 -6.29 2.29
C MET A 90 -2.08 -7.62 2.41
N VAL A 91 -2.12 -8.21 3.60
CA VAL A 91 -1.38 -9.44 3.93
C VAL A 91 -1.85 -10.64 3.11
N ASP A 92 -3.13 -10.75 2.79
CA ASP A 92 -3.68 -11.85 2.00
C ASP A 92 -3.14 -11.87 0.56
N ALA A 93 -3.06 -10.69 -0.10
CA ALA A 93 -2.41 -10.56 -1.40
C ALA A 93 -0.90 -10.80 -1.30
N GLY A 94 -0.28 -10.38 -0.19
CA GLY A 94 1.13 -10.61 0.10
C GLY A 94 1.46 -12.09 0.25
N MET A 95 0.61 -12.87 0.93
CA MET A 95 0.75 -14.33 1.05
C MET A 95 0.60 -15.02 -0.30
N ASP A 96 -0.36 -14.59 -1.13
CA ASP A 96 -0.48 -15.08 -2.51
C ASP A 96 0.80 -14.79 -3.32
N ALA A 97 1.37 -13.58 -3.17
CA ALA A 97 2.60 -13.18 -3.85
C ALA A 97 3.81 -14.03 -3.41
N LEU A 98 3.96 -14.24 -2.09
CA LEU A 98 5.05 -15.07 -1.53
C LEU A 98 4.98 -16.52 -2.03
N ASN A 99 3.76 -17.04 -2.23
CA ASN A 99 3.53 -18.40 -2.67
C ASN A 99 3.44 -18.57 -4.19
N GLY A 100 3.38 -17.48 -4.97
CA GLY A 100 3.15 -17.54 -6.42
C GLY A 100 1.74 -18.03 -6.75
N ALA A 101 0.75 -17.63 -5.95
CA ALA A 101 -0.65 -18.07 -6.05
C ALA A 101 -1.57 -16.92 -6.47
N GLY A 102 -2.85 -17.21 -6.69
CA GLY A 102 -3.87 -16.22 -7.01
C GLY A 102 -3.56 -15.40 -8.27
N LYS A 103 -3.28 -14.13 -8.11
CA LYS A 103 -2.94 -13.20 -9.20
C LYS A 103 -1.45 -13.21 -9.59
N PHE A 104 -0.64 -14.09 -9.01
CA PHE A 104 0.80 -14.18 -9.24
C PHE A 104 1.17 -15.49 -9.91
N SER A 105 1.85 -15.42 -11.06
CA SER A 105 2.36 -16.58 -11.81
C SER A 105 3.67 -17.15 -11.25
N ALA A 106 4.33 -16.41 -10.36
CA ALA A 106 5.57 -16.79 -9.69
C ALA A 106 5.68 -16.11 -8.33
N LYS A 107 6.47 -16.70 -7.42
CA LYS A 107 6.80 -16.11 -6.12
C LYS A 107 7.44 -14.74 -6.29
N GLN A 108 7.04 -13.78 -5.45
CA GLN A 108 7.61 -12.44 -5.45
C GLN A 108 8.64 -12.31 -4.33
N PRO A 109 9.84 -11.76 -4.60
CA PRO A 109 10.88 -11.57 -3.60
C PRO A 109 10.61 -10.33 -2.73
N VAL A 110 9.58 -10.39 -1.91
CA VAL A 110 9.14 -9.27 -1.06
C VAL A 110 9.35 -9.58 0.42
N ARG A 111 9.59 -8.51 1.20
CA ARG A 111 9.76 -8.54 2.66
C ARG A 111 8.97 -7.40 3.29
N THR A 112 8.50 -7.62 4.51
CA THR A 112 7.77 -6.61 5.30
C THR A 112 8.75 -5.63 5.97
N LEU A 113 8.48 -4.33 5.85
CA LEU A 113 9.11 -3.29 6.68
C LEU A 113 8.32 -3.03 7.96
N ALA A 114 7.00 -2.95 7.84
CA ALA A 114 6.12 -2.66 8.97
C ALA A 114 4.71 -3.21 8.74
N VAL A 115 4.10 -3.73 9.79
CA VAL A 115 2.65 -3.89 9.89
C VAL A 115 2.07 -2.53 10.25
N ILE A 116 1.07 -2.06 9.51
CA ILE A 116 0.64 -0.66 9.63
C ILE A 116 -0.75 -0.51 10.28
N TYR A 117 -1.81 -0.99 9.68
CA TYR A 117 -3.17 -0.92 10.25
C TYR A 117 -4.05 -2.03 9.68
N PRO A 118 -5.13 -2.44 10.38
CA PRO A 118 -6.08 -3.38 9.83
C PRO A 118 -6.97 -2.69 8.80
N ASN A 119 -7.02 -3.23 7.59
CA ASN A 119 -8.01 -2.88 6.59
C ASN A 119 -9.34 -3.58 6.88
N ILE A 120 -10.43 -2.89 6.65
CA ILE A 120 -11.77 -3.39 6.91
C ILE A 120 -12.54 -3.48 5.60
N MET A 121 -13.17 -4.64 5.37
CA MET A 121 -14.05 -4.85 4.23
C MET A 121 -15.36 -4.09 4.45
N HIS A 122 -15.69 -3.24 3.48
CA HIS A 122 -17.00 -2.62 3.34
C HIS A 122 -17.74 -3.35 2.23
N VAL A 123 -18.87 -3.92 2.57
CA VAL A 123 -19.84 -4.46 1.61
C VAL A 123 -20.97 -3.45 1.53
N VAL A 124 -20.95 -2.64 0.48
CA VAL A 124 -21.77 -1.42 0.36
C VAL A 124 -22.89 -1.63 -0.64
N THR A 125 -24.08 -1.21 -0.25
CA THR A 125 -25.25 -1.11 -1.12
C THR A 125 -26.04 0.15 -0.81
N THR A 126 -27.11 0.37 -1.54
CA THR A 126 -28.06 1.47 -1.29
C THR A 126 -29.45 0.92 -0.98
N GLU A 127 -30.27 1.72 -0.30
CA GLU A 127 -31.67 1.39 -0.06
C GLU A 127 -32.40 1.18 -1.40
N GLY A 128 -33.24 0.13 -1.48
CA GLY A 128 -33.95 -0.22 -2.71
C GLY A 128 -33.22 -1.24 -3.61
N SER A 129 -31.95 -1.58 -3.35
CA SER A 129 -31.22 -2.64 -4.07
C SER A 129 -31.79 -4.05 -3.87
N GLY A 130 -32.52 -4.26 -2.76
CA GLY A 130 -33.00 -5.56 -2.32
C GLY A 130 -31.93 -6.45 -1.71
N ILE A 131 -30.70 -5.91 -1.46
CA ILE A 131 -29.57 -6.64 -0.88
C ILE A 131 -29.57 -6.42 0.64
N THR A 132 -29.65 -7.49 1.41
CA THR A 132 -29.61 -7.50 2.88
C THR A 132 -28.47 -8.37 3.43
N LYS A 133 -27.95 -9.29 2.63
CA LYS A 133 -26.82 -10.18 2.90
C LYS A 133 -26.04 -10.44 1.61
N VAL A 134 -24.84 -11.00 1.73
CA VAL A 134 -23.95 -11.21 0.57
C VAL A 134 -24.58 -12.15 -0.47
N GLU A 135 -25.32 -13.17 -0.04
CA GLU A 135 -25.99 -14.14 -0.93
C GLU A 135 -27.06 -13.48 -1.85
N ASP A 136 -27.63 -12.34 -1.44
CA ASP A 136 -28.63 -11.60 -2.24
C ASP A 136 -27.99 -10.93 -3.48
N MET A 137 -26.65 -10.96 -3.60
CA MET A 137 -25.91 -10.44 -4.76
C MET A 137 -26.04 -11.32 -5.99
N LYS A 138 -26.63 -12.51 -5.89
CA LYS A 138 -26.86 -13.38 -7.04
C LYS A 138 -27.65 -12.67 -8.14
N GLY A 139 -27.09 -12.62 -9.36
CA GLY A 139 -27.67 -11.94 -10.53
C GLY A 139 -27.50 -10.41 -10.52
N LYS A 140 -26.97 -9.80 -9.45
CA LYS A 140 -26.78 -8.35 -9.30
C LYS A 140 -25.50 -7.86 -9.98
N ARG A 141 -25.47 -6.55 -10.25
CA ARG A 141 -24.27 -5.82 -10.73
C ARG A 141 -23.43 -5.45 -9.52
N VAL A 142 -22.24 -6.02 -9.40
CA VAL A 142 -21.40 -5.89 -8.21
C VAL A 142 -20.00 -5.44 -8.60
N SER A 143 -19.56 -4.29 -8.08
CA SER A 143 -18.16 -3.90 -8.21
C SER A 143 -17.32 -4.62 -7.16
N THR A 144 -16.32 -5.36 -7.62
CA THR A 144 -15.44 -6.18 -6.77
C THR A 144 -14.09 -5.56 -6.46
N GLY A 145 -13.87 -4.29 -6.84
CA GLY A 145 -12.59 -3.59 -6.69
C GLY A 145 -11.86 -3.46 -8.03
N SER A 146 -10.92 -2.51 -8.10
CA SER A 146 -10.13 -2.27 -9.31
C SER A 146 -9.26 -3.47 -9.70
N PRO A 147 -8.97 -3.64 -11.00
CA PRO A 147 -7.92 -4.57 -11.42
C PRO A 147 -6.62 -4.31 -10.66
N GLY A 148 -5.92 -5.37 -10.25
CA GLY A 148 -4.65 -5.22 -9.52
C GLY A 148 -4.78 -4.88 -8.02
N SER A 149 -6.01 -4.78 -7.48
CA SER A 149 -6.26 -4.52 -6.07
C SER A 149 -6.38 -5.80 -5.24
N ALA A 150 -6.07 -5.71 -3.94
CA ALA A 150 -6.45 -6.75 -3.00
C ALA A 150 -7.93 -6.64 -2.58
N THR A 151 -8.60 -5.51 -2.82
CA THR A 151 -10.05 -5.43 -2.72
C THR A 151 -10.70 -6.49 -3.61
N GLU A 152 -10.28 -6.63 -4.87
CA GLU A 152 -10.78 -7.67 -5.76
C GLU A 152 -10.48 -9.07 -5.19
N VAL A 153 -9.27 -9.31 -4.68
CA VAL A 153 -8.91 -10.60 -4.08
C VAL A 153 -9.86 -10.96 -2.93
N MET A 154 -10.02 -10.06 -1.97
CA MET A 154 -10.85 -10.32 -0.80
C MET A 154 -12.35 -10.37 -1.13
N ALA A 155 -12.84 -9.54 -2.07
CA ALA A 155 -14.23 -9.57 -2.51
C ALA A 155 -14.62 -10.93 -3.11
N LEU A 156 -13.75 -11.52 -3.95
CA LEU A 156 -13.98 -12.84 -4.51
C LEU A 156 -14.04 -13.90 -3.41
N ARG A 157 -13.17 -13.83 -2.40
CA ARG A 157 -13.14 -14.72 -1.24
C ARG A 157 -14.39 -14.62 -0.37
N VAL A 158 -14.92 -13.39 -0.20
CA VAL A 158 -16.19 -13.17 0.52
C VAL A 158 -17.37 -13.75 -0.26
N LEU A 159 -17.46 -13.53 -1.58
CA LEU A 159 -18.49 -14.11 -2.43
C LEU A 159 -18.45 -15.66 -2.39
N GLU A 160 -17.28 -16.26 -2.53
CA GLU A 160 -17.12 -17.72 -2.43
C GLU A 160 -17.50 -18.24 -1.05
N ALA A 161 -17.13 -17.56 0.05
CA ALA A 161 -17.50 -17.95 1.41
C ALA A 161 -19.02 -17.88 1.64
N ALA A 162 -19.71 -16.97 0.93
CA ALA A 162 -21.17 -16.88 0.88
C ALA A 162 -21.83 -17.92 -0.05
N GLY A 163 -21.04 -18.77 -0.71
CA GLY A 163 -21.55 -19.81 -1.61
C GLY A 163 -21.88 -19.33 -3.02
N LEU A 164 -21.38 -18.16 -3.42
CA LEU A 164 -21.53 -17.61 -4.77
C LEU A 164 -20.28 -17.89 -5.61
N ASP A 165 -20.49 -18.28 -6.88
CA ASP A 165 -19.43 -18.31 -7.88
C ASP A 165 -19.22 -16.87 -8.40
N PRO A 166 -18.07 -16.20 -8.13
CA PRO A 166 -17.90 -14.81 -8.50
C PRO A 166 -17.97 -14.54 -10.00
N ASP A 167 -17.69 -15.54 -10.84
CA ASP A 167 -17.64 -15.39 -12.29
C ASP A 167 -19.00 -15.74 -12.97
N LYS A 168 -19.90 -16.45 -12.26
CA LYS A 168 -21.19 -16.89 -12.81
C LYS A 168 -22.39 -16.28 -12.12
N ASP A 169 -22.31 -16.11 -10.79
CA ASP A 169 -23.48 -15.72 -10.00
C ASP A 169 -23.65 -14.21 -9.88
N VAL A 170 -22.63 -13.41 -10.19
CA VAL A 170 -22.72 -11.95 -10.15
C VAL A 170 -22.28 -11.32 -11.49
N LYS A 171 -22.88 -10.18 -11.83
CA LYS A 171 -22.44 -9.36 -12.96
C LYS A 171 -21.33 -8.45 -12.45
N ARG A 172 -20.08 -8.91 -12.62
CA ARG A 172 -18.91 -8.23 -12.06
C ARG A 172 -18.54 -6.98 -12.81
N GLU A 173 -18.39 -5.90 -12.03
CA GLU A 173 -17.68 -4.68 -12.41
C GLU A 173 -16.35 -4.62 -11.64
N ARG A 174 -15.33 -3.98 -12.23
CA ARG A 174 -13.99 -3.91 -11.64
C ARG A 174 -13.57 -2.46 -11.51
N LEU A 175 -14.11 -1.79 -10.48
CA LEU A 175 -14.00 -0.35 -10.26
C LEU A 175 -13.24 -0.07 -8.96
N GLY A 176 -12.48 1.02 -8.91
CA GLY A 176 -11.91 1.56 -7.69
C GLY A 176 -12.96 2.14 -6.75
N ALA A 177 -12.53 2.66 -5.59
CA ALA A 177 -13.46 3.17 -4.58
C ALA A 177 -14.31 4.33 -5.12
N SER A 178 -13.68 5.34 -5.71
CA SER A 178 -14.37 6.53 -6.23
C SER A 178 -15.29 6.21 -7.40
N GLU A 179 -14.85 5.34 -8.32
CA GLU A 179 -15.62 4.89 -9.47
C GLU A 179 -16.81 4.04 -9.04
N SER A 180 -16.64 3.16 -8.01
CA SER A 180 -17.72 2.36 -7.44
C SER A 180 -18.78 3.25 -6.78
N VAL A 181 -18.35 4.28 -6.06
CA VAL A 181 -19.27 5.28 -5.48
C VAL A 181 -20.03 6.03 -6.55
N SER A 182 -19.37 6.49 -7.60
CA SER A 182 -20.04 7.15 -8.73
C SER A 182 -21.04 6.22 -9.41
N ALA A 183 -20.65 4.96 -9.65
CA ALA A 183 -21.53 3.95 -10.24
C ALA A 183 -22.75 3.62 -9.35
N ALA A 184 -22.57 3.61 -8.02
CA ALA A 184 -23.67 3.41 -7.07
C ALA A 184 -24.64 4.61 -7.06
N LYS A 185 -24.12 5.85 -7.08
CA LYS A 185 -24.94 7.08 -7.19
C LYS A 185 -25.78 7.09 -8.48
N ASP A 186 -25.18 6.63 -9.57
CA ASP A 186 -25.83 6.53 -10.89
C ASP A 186 -26.69 5.27 -11.06
N SER A 187 -26.85 4.45 -10.01
CA SER A 187 -27.56 3.16 -10.07
C SER A 187 -27.01 2.20 -11.15
N LYS A 188 -25.73 2.29 -11.49
CA LYS A 188 -25.03 1.41 -12.45
C LYS A 188 -24.55 0.12 -11.79
N VAL A 189 -24.33 0.12 -10.47
CA VAL A 189 -24.05 -1.06 -9.65
C VAL A 189 -25.07 -1.14 -8.53
N ASP A 190 -25.39 -2.37 -8.11
CA ASP A 190 -26.36 -2.66 -7.06
C ASP A 190 -25.66 -2.79 -5.69
N ALA A 191 -24.39 -3.19 -5.71
CA ALA A 191 -23.48 -3.24 -4.56
C ALA A 191 -22.04 -3.09 -4.99
N PHE A 192 -21.17 -2.78 -4.03
CA PHE A 192 -19.72 -2.83 -4.27
C PHE A 192 -18.96 -3.23 -3.02
N PHE A 193 -17.80 -3.81 -3.23
CA PHE A 193 -16.81 -4.15 -2.22
C PHE A 193 -15.71 -3.08 -2.18
N TRP A 194 -15.29 -2.76 -0.98
CA TRP A 194 -14.12 -1.92 -0.75
C TRP A 194 -13.40 -2.35 0.52
N VAL A 195 -12.08 -2.51 0.46
CA VAL A 195 -11.27 -2.76 1.63
C VAL A 195 -10.38 -1.56 1.90
N GLY A 196 -10.53 -0.96 3.07
CA GLY A 196 -9.79 0.24 3.44
C GLY A 196 -9.80 0.52 4.93
N GLY A 197 -9.00 1.52 5.34
CA GLY A 197 -9.03 2.08 6.69
C GLY A 197 -10.28 2.95 6.91
N LEU A 198 -10.54 3.27 8.17
CA LEU A 198 -11.69 4.06 8.60
C LEU A 198 -11.30 5.50 8.98
N PRO A 199 -12.08 6.50 8.52
CA PRO A 199 -13.06 6.43 7.44
C PRO A 199 -12.37 6.42 6.08
N THR A 200 -12.97 5.78 5.08
CA THR A 200 -12.55 5.91 3.68
C THR A 200 -13.26 7.11 3.04
N ALA A 201 -12.51 8.01 2.40
CA ALA A 201 -13.06 9.26 1.85
C ALA A 201 -14.18 9.02 0.83
N ALA A 202 -14.01 8.08 -0.11
CA ALA A 202 -15.03 7.75 -1.09
C ALA A 202 -16.33 7.23 -0.45
N ILE A 203 -16.23 6.41 0.61
CA ILE A 203 -17.43 5.91 1.33
C ILE A 203 -18.11 7.04 2.08
N THR A 204 -17.34 7.96 2.68
CA THR A 204 -17.90 9.15 3.34
C THR A 204 -18.67 10.02 2.35
N ASP A 205 -18.16 10.20 1.13
CA ASP A 205 -18.82 10.94 0.04
C ASP A 205 -20.17 10.29 -0.34
N LEU A 206 -20.22 8.97 -0.50
CA LEU A 206 -21.47 8.27 -0.76
C LEU A 206 -22.47 8.45 0.40
N ALA A 207 -22.01 8.25 1.63
CA ALA A 207 -22.83 8.35 2.82
C ALA A 207 -23.42 9.76 3.05
N ALA A 208 -22.68 10.81 2.62
CA ALA A 208 -23.11 12.20 2.71
C ALA A 208 -23.97 12.66 1.52
N THR A 209 -24.13 11.83 0.47
CA THR A 209 -24.87 12.21 -0.74
C THR A 209 -26.38 12.28 -0.45
N PRO A 210 -27.05 13.42 -0.70
CA PRO A 210 -28.48 13.55 -0.50
C PRO A 210 -29.29 12.49 -1.28
N ASN A 211 -30.35 11.99 -0.69
CA ASN A 211 -31.23 10.97 -1.27
C ASN A 211 -30.57 9.61 -1.56
N THR A 212 -29.31 9.43 -1.24
CA THR A 212 -28.62 8.15 -1.30
C THR A 212 -28.56 7.58 0.09
N ARG A 213 -29.34 6.52 0.36
CA ARG A 213 -29.31 5.84 1.65
C ARG A 213 -28.34 4.66 1.56
N MET A 214 -27.09 4.93 1.89
CA MET A 214 -26.06 3.90 1.96
C MET A 214 -26.36 2.88 3.06
N LYS A 215 -26.14 1.61 2.77
CA LYS A 215 -26.18 0.50 3.73
C LYS A 215 -24.89 -0.30 3.67
N LEU A 216 -24.42 -0.72 4.83
CA LEU A 216 -23.33 -1.69 4.97
C LEU A 216 -23.95 -3.06 5.30
N ILE A 217 -23.47 -4.10 4.62
CA ILE A 217 -23.97 -5.47 4.76
C ILE A 217 -23.04 -6.22 5.73
N ASP A 218 -23.64 -6.85 6.75
CA ASP A 218 -22.93 -7.72 7.68
C ASP A 218 -22.38 -8.95 6.97
N HIS A 219 -21.15 -9.35 7.31
CA HIS A 219 -20.48 -10.49 6.70
C HIS A 219 -19.36 -11.09 7.57
N SER A 220 -19.29 -10.74 8.86
CA SER A 220 -18.24 -11.28 9.75
C SER A 220 -18.38 -12.79 9.99
N ASP A 221 -19.58 -13.35 9.82
CA ASP A 221 -19.86 -14.78 9.89
C ASP A 221 -19.16 -15.60 8.78
N LEU A 222 -18.73 -14.94 7.70
CA LEU A 222 -17.99 -15.57 6.60
C LEU A 222 -16.49 -15.74 6.90
N VAL A 223 -15.97 -15.09 7.95
CA VAL A 223 -14.53 -15.08 8.28
C VAL A 223 -13.97 -16.50 8.52
N GLU A 224 -14.70 -17.35 9.25
CA GLU A 224 -14.24 -18.72 9.50
C GLU A 224 -14.12 -19.53 8.21
N LYS A 225 -15.07 -19.40 7.29
CA LYS A 225 -15.02 -20.06 5.98
C LYS A 225 -13.87 -19.54 5.12
N MET A 226 -13.63 -18.23 5.13
CA MET A 226 -12.47 -17.62 4.45
C MET A 226 -11.16 -18.16 5.02
N ASN A 227 -11.02 -18.18 6.34
CA ASN A 227 -9.81 -18.68 7.02
C ASN A 227 -9.58 -20.17 6.81
N ALA A 228 -10.63 -20.98 6.75
CA ALA A 228 -10.52 -22.43 6.45
C ALA A 228 -9.94 -22.69 5.05
N LYS A 229 -10.24 -21.82 4.08
CA LYS A 229 -9.78 -21.98 2.69
C LYS A 229 -8.44 -21.29 2.40
N TYR A 230 -8.23 -20.11 2.96
CA TYR A 230 -7.11 -19.21 2.58
C TYR A 230 -6.07 -19.02 3.69
N GLY A 231 -6.24 -19.67 4.84
CA GLY A 231 -5.37 -19.49 6.01
C GLY A 231 -5.89 -18.45 6.99
N LYS A 232 -5.35 -18.43 8.20
CA LYS A 232 -5.78 -17.54 9.30
C LYS A 232 -5.33 -16.08 9.08
N LEU A 233 -5.85 -15.44 8.05
CA LEU A 233 -5.49 -14.08 7.62
C LEU A 233 -6.56 -13.04 7.99
N TYR A 234 -7.78 -13.47 8.21
CA TYR A 234 -8.93 -12.61 8.39
C TYR A 234 -9.45 -12.64 9.83
N SER A 235 -9.94 -11.50 10.30
CA SER A 235 -10.54 -11.35 11.61
C SER A 235 -11.92 -10.72 11.50
N ALA A 236 -12.85 -11.13 12.36
CA ALA A 236 -14.11 -10.42 12.53
C ALA A 236 -13.85 -9.07 13.21
N THR A 237 -14.54 -8.04 12.75
CA THR A 237 -14.42 -6.67 13.25
C THR A 237 -15.75 -5.92 13.14
N ILE A 238 -15.76 -4.67 13.58
CA ILE A 238 -16.94 -3.81 13.55
C ILE A 238 -16.59 -2.48 12.90
N ILE A 239 -17.41 -2.06 11.94
CA ILE A 239 -17.48 -0.64 11.53
C ILE A 239 -18.51 -0.01 12.46
N GLY A 240 -18.03 0.80 13.40
CA GLY A 240 -18.87 1.40 14.43
C GLY A 240 -19.90 2.37 13.86
N LYS A 241 -21.06 2.46 14.49
CA LYS A 241 -22.05 3.50 14.23
C LYS A 241 -21.39 4.89 14.29
N GLY A 242 -21.81 5.79 13.41
CA GLY A 242 -21.27 7.16 13.35
C GLY A 242 -19.90 7.29 12.66
N VAL A 243 -19.25 6.20 12.22
CA VAL A 243 -18.04 6.27 11.39
C VAL A 243 -18.33 6.96 10.06
N TYR A 244 -19.49 6.69 9.49
CA TYR A 244 -19.99 7.33 8.27
C TYR A 244 -21.29 8.10 8.54
N PRO A 245 -21.55 9.21 7.85
CA PRO A 245 -22.83 9.92 7.93
C PRO A 245 -24.02 8.98 7.73
N GLY A 246 -25.04 9.09 8.57
CA GLY A 246 -26.24 8.23 8.49
C GLY A 246 -26.09 6.79 8.96
N ALA A 247 -24.89 6.34 9.36
CA ALA A 247 -24.70 5.02 9.95
C ALA A 247 -25.21 5.02 11.42
N THR A 248 -26.41 4.45 11.64
CA THR A 248 -27.08 4.43 12.95
C THR A 248 -26.84 3.16 13.75
N ALA A 249 -26.29 2.12 13.12
CA ALA A 249 -25.99 0.83 13.73
C ALA A 249 -24.54 0.41 13.42
N ASP A 250 -23.99 -0.45 14.26
CA ASP A 250 -22.73 -1.12 14.01
C ASP A 250 -22.88 -2.12 12.86
N ASN A 251 -21.86 -2.21 12.00
CA ASN A 251 -21.78 -3.22 10.95
C ASN A 251 -20.74 -4.28 11.29
N LYS A 252 -21.13 -5.55 11.23
CA LYS A 252 -20.25 -6.71 11.48
C LYS A 252 -19.47 -7.04 10.22
N ALA A 253 -18.20 -6.68 10.20
CA ALA A 253 -17.34 -6.73 9.05
C ALA A 253 -16.19 -7.73 9.23
N SER A 254 -15.41 -7.95 8.17
CA SER A 254 -14.13 -8.66 8.19
C SER A 254 -12.97 -7.70 8.01
N SER A 255 -11.81 -8.06 8.53
CA SER A 255 -10.57 -7.27 8.41
C SER A 255 -9.38 -8.15 8.07
N VAL A 256 -8.34 -7.50 7.53
CA VAL A 256 -7.04 -8.07 7.21
C VAL A 256 -5.97 -7.01 7.46
N TRP A 257 -4.79 -7.41 7.94
CA TRP A 257 -3.71 -6.45 8.17
C TRP A 257 -3.13 -5.88 6.86
N ASN A 258 -2.63 -4.66 6.95
CA ASN A 258 -1.80 -4.04 5.93
C ASN A 258 -0.34 -4.03 6.37
N VAL A 259 0.53 -4.11 5.37
CA VAL A 259 1.97 -4.03 5.53
C VAL A 259 2.57 -3.06 4.51
N LEU A 260 3.70 -2.49 4.87
CA LEU A 260 4.62 -1.90 3.91
C LEU A 260 5.64 -2.97 3.52
N VAL A 261 5.80 -3.16 2.22
CA VAL A 261 6.70 -4.16 1.65
C VAL A 261 7.79 -3.52 0.81
N VAL A 262 8.93 -4.19 0.77
CA VAL A 262 10.08 -3.86 -0.08
C VAL A 262 10.60 -5.11 -0.78
N ASN A 263 11.45 -4.96 -1.80
CA ASN A 263 12.17 -6.09 -2.37
C ASN A 263 13.15 -6.67 -1.33
N GLU A 264 13.31 -8.00 -1.28
CA GLU A 264 14.23 -8.65 -0.35
C GLU A 264 15.69 -8.23 -0.54
N SER A 265 16.05 -7.73 -1.73
CA SER A 265 17.39 -7.23 -2.07
C SER A 265 17.64 -5.79 -1.62
N MET A 266 16.67 -5.10 -1.03
CA MET A 266 16.88 -3.75 -0.51
C MET A 266 18.07 -3.76 0.47
N PRO A 267 19.02 -2.80 0.40
CA PRO A 267 20.12 -2.74 1.36
C PRO A 267 19.61 -2.67 2.81
N GLU A 268 20.19 -3.50 3.70
CA GLU A 268 19.77 -3.59 5.12
C GLU A 268 19.73 -2.23 5.80
N LYS A 269 20.77 -1.41 5.59
CA LYS A 269 20.84 -0.06 6.17
C LYS A 269 19.68 0.82 5.70
N LEU A 270 19.33 0.77 4.42
CA LEU A 270 18.23 1.56 3.88
C LEU A 270 16.88 1.11 4.48
N ALA A 271 16.63 -0.20 4.51
CA ALA A 271 15.44 -0.77 5.12
C ALA A 271 15.34 -0.42 6.61
N TYR A 272 16.45 -0.46 7.35
CA TYR A 272 16.52 -0.02 8.74
C TYR A 272 16.16 1.46 8.89
N ASP A 273 16.79 2.35 8.10
CA ASP A 273 16.57 3.80 8.19
C ASP A 273 15.11 4.16 7.86
N ILE A 274 14.52 3.52 6.83
CA ILE A 274 13.11 3.69 6.47
C ILE A 274 12.20 3.21 7.62
N THR A 275 12.43 2.00 8.13
CA THR A 275 11.63 1.45 9.24
C THR A 275 11.70 2.36 10.45
N LYS A 276 12.90 2.77 10.86
CA LYS A 276 13.11 3.71 11.98
C LYS A 276 12.32 5.02 11.76
N THR A 277 12.41 5.60 10.57
CA THR A 277 11.72 6.85 10.24
C THR A 277 10.21 6.70 10.35
N ILE A 278 9.63 5.58 9.88
CA ILE A 278 8.19 5.31 9.98
C ILE A 278 7.72 5.38 11.45
N PHE A 279 8.45 4.73 12.36
CA PHE A 279 8.05 4.66 13.77
C PHE A 279 8.37 5.94 14.53
N GLU A 280 9.51 6.57 14.29
CA GLU A 280 9.92 7.80 14.99
C GLU A 280 9.17 9.04 14.49
N LYS A 281 8.63 9.00 13.26
CA LYS A 281 7.81 10.07 12.65
C LYS A 281 6.33 9.68 12.53
N ARG A 282 5.87 8.72 13.32
CA ARG A 282 4.49 8.24 13.30
C ARG A 282 3.48 9.37 13.50
N ASP A 283 3.76 10.33 14.36
CA ASP A 283 2.84 11.43 14.64
C ASP A 283 2.63 12.34 13.42
N ASP A 284 3.65 12.52 12.57
CA ASP A 284 3.51 13.20 11.28
C ASP A 284 2.59 12.43 10.33
N LEU A 285 2.63 11.08 10.36
CA LEU A 285 1.70 10.24 9.60
C LEU A 285 0.28 10.29 10.16
N ILE A 286 0.11 10.36 11.48
CA ILE A 286 -1.20 10.51 12.14
C ILE A 286 -1.85 11.83 11.72
N ALA A 287 -1.07 12.91 11.57
CA ALA A 287 -1.57 14.17 11.07
C ALA A 287 -2.10 14.07 9.61
N VAL A 288 -1.59 13.14 8.81
CA VAL A 288 -2.09 12.86 7.45
C VAL A 288 -3.34 12.01 7.47
N HIS A 289 -3.33 10.91 8.25
CA HIS A 289 -4.47 10.01 8.37
C HIS A 289 -4.47 9.28 9.71
N LYS A 290 -5.62 9.28 10.39
CA LYS A 290 -5.77 8.71 11.75
C LYS A 290 -5.42 7.22 11.85
N GLU A 291 -5.55 6.44 10.77
CA GLU A 291 -5.14 5.03 10.77
C GLU A 291 -3.65 4.83 11.07
N ALA A 292 -2.81 5.83 10.87
CA ALA A 292 -1.40 5.77 11.26
C ALA A 292 -1.19 5.58 12.77
N ALA A 293 -2.18 5.90 13.61
CA ALA A 293 -2.14 5.60 15.04
C ALA A 293 -2.05 4.09 15.35
N ASN A 294 -2.42 3.24 14.37
CA ASN A 294 -2.31 1.79 14.46
C ASN A 294 -0.91 1.25 14.10
N ILE A 295 0.00 2.09 13.63
CA ILE A 295 1.41 1.73 13.43
C ILE A 295 2.08 1.65 14.79
N LYS A 296 2.06 0.47 15.39
CA LYS A 296 2.53 0.22 16.76
C LYS A 296 3.63 -0.84 16.76
N LEU A 297 4.60 -0.71 17.66
CA LEU A 297 5.66 -1.70 17.83
C LEU A 297 5.09 -3.05 18.26
N GLU A 298 4.07 -3.05 19.11
CA GLU A 298 3.41 -4.25 19.63
C GLU A 298 2.66 -5.04 18.54
N SER A 299 2.33 -4.40 17.41
CA SER A 299 1.68 -5.06 16.27
C SER A 299 2.66 -5.76 15.34
N GLN A 300 3.97 -5.57 15.54
CA GLN A 300 5.01 -6.11 14.67
C GLN A 300 5.26 -7.58 15.01
N SER A 301 4.47 -8.48 14.41
CA SER A 301 4.61 -9.93 14.54
C SER A 301 4.47 -10.61 13.18
N LEU A 302 5.03 -11.82 13.05
CA LEU A 302 4.89 -12.60 11.83
C LEU A 302 3.43 -13.02 11.59
N ALA A 303 2.67 -13.23 12.67
CA ALA A 303 1.25 -13.55 12.59
C ALA A 303 0.43 -12.41 11.93
N ASN A 304 0.78 -11.15 12.22
CA ASN A 304 0.12 -9.99 11.62
C ASN A 304 0.69 -9.63 10.22
N ALA A 305 1.99 -9.87 10.02
CA ALA A 305 2.67 -9.54 8.76
C ALA A 305 2.40 -10.57 7.65
N GLY A 306 2.27 -11.84 7.99
CA GLY A 306 2.16 -12.95 7.04
C GLY A 306 3.42 -13.15 6.17
N ILE A 307 4.04 -12.07 5.72
CA ILE A 307 5.26 -12.03 4.93
C ILE A 307 6.46 -11.84 5.87
N PRO A 308 7.59 -12.56 5.71
CA PRO A 308 8.78 -12.36 6.53
C PRO A 308 9.26 -10.91 6.52
N PHE A 309 9.73 -10.44 7.67
CA PHE A 309 10.28 -9.09 7.78
C PHE A 309 11.66 -9.00 7.10
N HIS A 310 11.97 -7.80 6.60
CA HIS A 310 13.29 -7.47 6.08
C HIS A 310 14.33 -7.39 7.20
N ALA A 311 15.58 -7.83 6.95
CA ALA A 311 16.65 -7.82 7.95
C ALA A 311 16.85 -6.45 8.63
N GLY A 312 16.77 -5.35 7.86
CA GLY A 312 16.85 -3.99 8.40
C GLY A 312 15.70 -3.64 9.35
N ALA A 313 14.49 -4.11 9.05
CA ALA A 313 13.33 -3.92 9.95
C ALA A 313 13.50 -4.73 11.24
N LEU A 314 13.92 -5.99 11.13
CA LEU A 314 14.20 -6.85 12.31
C LEU A 314 15.26 -6.23 13.23
N LYS A 315 16.30 -5.62 12.66
CA LYS A 315 17.33 -4.92 13.43
C LYS A 315 16.75 -3.76 14.24
N TYR A 316 15.92 -2.91 13.63
CA TYR A 316 15.25 -1.82 14.35
C TYR A 316 14.34 -2.36 15.47
N PHE A 317 13.54 -3.39 15.19
CA PHE A 317 12.66 -3.98 16.19
C PHE A 317 13.43 -4.59 17.36
N ALA A 318 14.53 -5.27 17.09
CA ALA A 318 15.41 -5.81 18.14
C ALA A 318 15.99 -4.71 19.04
N GLU A 319 16.39 -3.56 18.49
CA GLU A 319 16.84 -2.40 19.26
C GLU A 319 15.74 -1.81 20.16
N LYS A 320 14.47 -1.97 19.75
CA LYS A 320 13.31 -1.56 20.58
C LYS A 320 12.81 -2.66 21.53
N GLY A 321 13.50 -3.79 21.60
CA GLY A 321 13.14 -4.91 22.46
C GLY A 321 11.94 -5.73 21.96
N ILE A 322 11.56 -5.57 20.70
CA ILE A 322 10.45 -6.30 20.08
C ILE A 322 10.97 -7.59 19.45
N LYS A 323 10.43 -8.72 19.92
CA LYS A 323 10.63 -10.03 19.29
C LYS A 323 9.54 -10.23 18.23
N VAL A 324 9.96 -10.39 17.01
CA VAL A 324 9.06 -10.68 15.88
C VAL A 324 9.00 -12.20 15.71
N GLU A 325 7.99 -12.81 16.31
CA GLU A 325 7.71 -14.26 16.23
C GLU A 325 6.39 -14.52 15.53
#